data_98629c88c7fb9b3c149c35c979624bf7
#
_entry.id   98629c88c7fb9b3c149c35c979624bf7
#
_cell.length_a   1.000
_cell.length_b   1.000
_cell.length_c   1.000
_cell.angle_alpha   90.00
_cell.angle_beta   90.00
_cell.angle_gamma   90.00
#
_symmetry.space_group_name_H-M   'P 1'
#
loop_
_entity.id
_entity.type
_entity.pdbx_description
1 polymer ?
#
loop_
_entity_poly.entity_id
_entity_poly.type
_entity_poly.pdbx_seq_one_letter_code
_entity_poly.pdbx_strand_id
1 'polypeptide(L)'
;MLDGIRYIINRDSNEVWENLIKQTTLASAVETDGVGLHTAVPVHVRLTPAPPDTGYVFRRTDLGGFEIPATVESVAHCGYATTLMRTGVMLSTVEHLLSALRGLGVDNVYIDVDNLEIPILDGSAEVFAEMIEKAGIVSQPLARRALLVREKVAFEQGNRRISVEPGDHYQIDCLIDFPHPMIGVQQFSIDLNNGAFSREIAAARTFGFTDEIEALRRANLIRGGSLDNAIVLTPDGMLNKTGLRFRDEFVRHKILDIIGDLALLGMPILGKVVAERSGHIMHAGLMSKLLRVRSAWDIVDVPETHVQSPRSNVQSLVSAT
;
A
#
# COMPACT_ATOMS: atom_id res chain seq x y z
N MET A 1 6.07 23.00 -4.16
CA MET A 1 6.66 23.63 -5.37
C MET A 1 7.05 22.50 -6.32
N LEU A 2 6.11 22.10 -7.18
CA LEU A 2 6.33 21.09 -8.25
C LEU A 2 6.24 21.78 -9.62
N ASP A 3 6.73 23.03 -9.71
CA ASP A 3 6.82 23.76 -10.97
C ASP A 3 8.08 23.33 -11.73
N GLY A 4 7.95 22.43 -12.67
CA GLY A 4 9.04 21.98 -13.53
C GLY A 4 8.88 20.58 -14.14
N ILE A 5 7.69 20.01 -14.09
CA ILE A 5 7.42 18.70 -14.68
C ILE A 5 7.42 18.83 -16.19
N ARG A 6 8.45 18.29 -16.86
CA ARG A 6 8.43 18.13 -18.31
C ARG A 6 7.57 16.92 -18.64
N TYR A 7 6.37 17.18 -19.15
CA TYR A 7 5.54 16.15 -19.78
C TYR A 7 6.20 15.72 -21.09
N ILE A 8 6.63 14.48 -21.19
CA ILE A 8 6.97 13.90 -22.49
C ILE A 8 5.65 13.47 -23.12
N ILE A 9 4.95 14.45 -23.71
CA ILE A 9 3.87 14.16 -24.65
C ILE A 9 4.58 13.87 -25.97
N ASN A 10 4.52 12.63 -26.43
CA ASN A 10 4.90 12.32 -27.80
C ASN A 10 3.84 12.92 -28.71
N ARG A 11 4.11 14.13 -29.27
CA ARG A 11 3.14 14.96 -30.02
C ARG A 11 2.82 14.46 -31.42
N ASP A 12 3.31 13.31 -31.83
CA ASP A 12 3.27 12.90 -33.26
C ASP A 12 2.15 11.91 -33.60
N SER A 13 1.14 11.69 -32.75
CA SER A 13 -0.06 10.95 -33.16
C SER A 13 -1.32 11.44 -32.45
N ASN A 14 -2.25 11.96 -33.22
CA ASN A 14 -3.61 12.35 -32.80
C ASN A 14 -4.47 11.15 -32.32
N GLU A 15 -3.97 9.93 -32.32
CA GLU A 15 -4.68 8.70 -31.95
C GLU A 15 -4.54 8.28 -30.48
N VAL A 16 -3.68 8.96 -29.70
CA VAL A 16 -3.26 8.50 -28.35
C VAL A 16 -4.30 8.78 -27.26
N TRP A 17 -5.29 9.64 -27.48
CA TRP A 17 -6.17 10.14 -26.42
C TRP A 17 -7.38 9.26 -26.09
N GLU A 18 -7.72 8.27 -26.92
CA GLU A 18 -8.92 7.44 -26.73
C GLU A 18 -8.70 6.23 -25.81
N ASN A 19 -7.45 5.83 -25.54
CA ASN A 19 -7.12 4.58 -24.84
C ASN A 19 -6.23 4.81 -23.60
N LEU A 20 -6.56 5.78 -22.73
CA LEU A 20 -5.88 6.00 -21.46
C LEU A 20 -6.73 5.49 -20.28
N ILE A 21 -6.08 4.80 -19.36
CA ILE A 21 -6.71 4.46 -18.08
C ILE A 21 -7.08 5.76 -17.36
N LYS A 22 -8.31 5.82 -16.88
CA LYS A 22 -8.79 6.98 -16.12
C LYS A 22 -8.48 6.85 -14.64
N GLN A 23 -8.32 8.00 -13.98
CA GLN A 23 -8.30 8.06 -12.53
C GLN A 23 -9.60 7.49 -11.96
N THR A 24 -9.56 7.06 -10.72
CA THR A 24 -10.70 6.47 -10.02
C THR A 24 -10.89 7.09 -8.64
N THR A 25 -12.12 7.02 -8.18
CA THR A 25 -12.54 7.34 -6.82
C THR A 25 -13.62 6.36 -6.35
N LEU A 26 -14.08 6.47 -5.11
CA LEU A 26 -15.19 5.67 -4.61
C LEU A 26 -16.51 6.12 -5.25
N ALA A 27 -17.46 5.20 -5.45
CA ALA A 27 -18.81 5.52 -5.90
C ALA A 27 -19.67 6.10 -4.78
N SER A 28 -19.43 5.68 -3.53
CA SER A 28 -20.16 6.14 -2.35
C SER A 28 -19.25 6.21 -1.12
N ALA A 29 -19.69 6.90 -0.08
CA ALA A 29 -19.00 6.90 1.21
C ALA A 29 -19.16 5.54 1.90
N VAL A 30 -18.13 5.15 2.67
CA VAL A 30 -18.12 3.94 3.49
C VAL A 30 -17.33 4.21 4.77
N GLU A 31 -17.70 3.55 5.87
CA GLU A 31 -17.11 3.81 7.18
C GLU A 31 -16.95 2.54 8.01
N THR A 32 -16.05 2.57 8.98
CA THR A 32 -15.81 1.51 9.95
C THR A 32 -15.31 2.08 11.27
N ASP A 33 -15.55 1.32 12.33
CA ASP A 33 -15.02 1.58 13.68
C ASP A 33 -13.97 0.53 14.03
N GLY A 34 -13.00 0.89 14.86
CA GLY A 34 -12.01 -0.03 15.37
C GLY A 34 -11.18 0.58 16.49
N VAL A 35 -10.03 -0.01 16.76
CA VAL A 35 -9.07 0.48 17.75
C VAL A 35 -7.68 0.58 17.15
N GLY A 36 -6.90 1.57 17.58
CA GLY A 36 -5.50 1.69 17.19
C GLY A 36 -4.66 0.55 17.77
N LEU A 37 -3.73 0.01 16.98
CA LEU A 37 -2.80 -1.04 17.43
C LEU A 37 -1.93 -0.57 18.59
N HIS A 38 -1.35 0.62 18.46
CA HIS A 38 -0.40 1.14 19.44
C HIS A 38 -1.10 1.85 20.60
N THR A 39 -2.14 2.61 20.31
CA THR A 39 -2.83 3.47 21.28
C THR A 39 -3.92 2.76 22.07
N ALA A 40 -4.54 1.71 21.52
CA ALA A 40 -5.77 1.07 22.01
C ALA A 40 -6.97 2.04 22.09
N VAL A 41 -6.91 3.19 21.43
CA VAL A 41 -7.98 4.18 21.42
C VAL A 41 -8.98 3.83 20.34
N PRO A 42 -10.29 3.90 20.63
CA PRO A 42 -11.33 3.78 19.61
C PRO A 42 -11.15 4.84 18.52
N VAL A 43 -11.35 4.46 17.28
CA VAL A 43 -11.24 5.33 16.13
C VAL A 43 -12.29 5.01 15.09
N HIS A 44 -12.91 6.05 14.57
CA HIS A 44 -13.83 6.00 13.44
C HIS A 44 -13.12 6.46 12.18
N VAL A 45 -13.25 5.67 11.10
CA VAL A 45 -12.71 6.00 9.79
C VAL A 45 -13.82 6.02 8.77
N ARG A 46 -13.90 7.10 7.99
CA ARG A 46 -14.83 7.25 6.87
C ARG A 46 -14.10 7.61 5.60
N LEU A 47 -14.29 6.81 4.55
CA LEU A 47 -13.78 7.07 3.21
C LEU A 47 -14.87 7.74 2.37
N THR A 48 -14.52 8.82 1.69
CA THR A 48 -15.46 9.55 0.82
C THR A 48 -14.81 9.84 -0.54
N PRO A 49 -15.63 9.85 -1.63
CA PRO A 49 -15.14 10.24 -2.95
C PRO A 49 -14.40 11.58 -2.91
N ALA A 50 -13.35 11.71 -3.71
CA ALA A 50 -12.60 12.94 -3.87
C ALA A 50 -12.50 13.34 -5.35
N PRO A 51 -12.36 14.64 -5.68
CA PRO A 51 -12.13 15.11 -7.04
C PRO A 51 -10.88 14.49 -7.69
N PRO A 52 -10.78 14.48 -9.03
CA PRO A 52 -9.55 14.12 -9.71
C PRO A 52 -8.34 14.93 -9.23
N ASP A 53 -7.17 14.33 -9.26
CA ASP A 53 -5.88 14.90 -8.82
C ASP A 53 -5.80 15.25 -7.30
N THR A 54 -6.74 14.76 -6.49
CA THR A 54 -6.69 14.93 -5.01
C THR A 54 -5.64 14.02 -4.38
N GLY A 55 -5.47 12.79 -4.90
CA GLY A 55 -4.70 11.75 -4.22
C GLY A 55 -5.41 11.27 -2.94
N TYR A 56 -4.64 10.81 -1.96
CA TYR A 56 -5.15 10.42 -0.66
C TYR A 56 -4.93 11.55 0.36
N VAL A 57 -6.02 11.99 0.99
CA VAL A 57 -5.95 13.08 1.97
C VAL A 57 -6.66 12.64 3.25
N PHE A 58 -5.89 12.49 4.31
CA PHE A 58 -6.42 12.27 5.65
C PHE A 58 -6.94 13.59 6.24
N ARG A 59 -8.13 13.53 6.88
CA ARG A 59 -8.73 14.67 7.55
C ARG A 59 -9.01 14.32 9.01
N ARG A 60 -8.30 14.94 9.93
CA ARG A 60 -8.48 14.78 11.37
C ARG A 60 -9.75 15.53 11.83
N THR A 61 -10.87 14.80 11.90
CA THR A 61 -12.18 15.38 12.22
C THR A 61 -12.27 15.90 13.65
N ASP A 62 -11.57 15.27 14.58
CA ASP A 62 -11.37 15.75 15.97
C ASP A 62 -10.59 17.07 16.06
N LEU A 63 -9.90 17.46 15.01
CA LEU A 63 -9.14 18.69 14.89
C LEU A 63 -9.74 19.64 13.82
N GLY A 64 -11.06 19.65 13.69
CA GLY A 64 -11.76 20.52 12.76
C GLY A 64 -11.52 20.22 11.28
N GLY A 65 -11.20 18.97 10.93
CA GLY A 65 -10.95 18.56 9.56
C GLY A 65 -9.53 18.90 9.07
N PHE A 66 -8.55 19.00 9.98
CA PHE A 66 -7.17 19.27 9.61
C PHE A 66 -6.63 18.24 8.63
N GLU A 67 -6.15 18.69 7.47
CA GLU A 67 -5.74 17.84 6.36
C GLU A 67 -4.25 17.46 6.43
N ILE A 68 -3.97 16.17 6.23
CA ILE A 68 -2.62 15.59 6.07
C ILE A 68 -2.61 14.84 4.75
N PRO A 69 -2.01 15.38 3.68
CA PRO A 69 -1.82 14.64 2.43
C PRO A 69 -0.95 13.40 2.65
N ALA A 70 -1.35 12.26 2.10
CA ALA A 70 -0.57 11.03 2.14
C ALA A 70 0.55 11.08 1.09
N THR A 71 1.60 11.81 1.40
CA THR A 71 2.78 11.98 0.52
C THR A 71 4.08 11.73 1.28
N VAL A 72 5.17 11.56 0.55
CA VAL A 72 6.52 11.34 1.12
C VAL A 72 6.93 12.49 2.04
N GLU A 73 6.54 13.73 1.70
CA GLU A 73 6.83 14.93 2.50
C GLU A 73 6.14 14.92 3.87
N SER A 74 5.04 14.18 3.99
CA SER A 74 4.30 14.04 5.25
C SER A 74 4.87 12.96 6.16
N VAL A 75 5.80 12.12 5.69
CA VAL A 75 6.39 11.03 6.50
C VAL A 75 7.23 11.60 7.64
N ALA A 76 6.85 11.26 8.87
CA ALA A 76 7.54 11.73 10.07
C ALA A 76 8.32 10.63 10.79
N HIS A 77 7.78 9.42 10.85
CA HIS A 77 8.38 8.29 11.54
C HIS A 77 7.97 6.97 10.87
N CYS A 78 8.90 5.99 10.86
CA CYS A 78 8.74 4.68 10.21
C CYS A 78 9.33 3.56 11.08
N GLY A 79 9.09 3.57 12.39
CA GLY A 79 9.61 2.54 13.30
C GLY A 79 8.82 1.24 13.21
N TYR A 80 7.75 1.16 13.96
CA TYR A 80 6.84 0.00 14.01
C TYR A 80 5.59 0.16 13.13
N ALA A 81 5.37 1.36 12.60
CA ALA A 81 4.30 1.72 11.69
C ALA A 81 4.71 2.98 10.92
N THR A 82 4.05 3.26 9.83
CA THR A 82 4.24 4.50 9.07
C THR A 82 3.36 5.60 9.67
N THR A 83 4.02 6.67 10.12
CA THR A 83 3.39 7.86 10.72
C THR A 83 3.58 9.06 9.81
N LEU A 84 2.47 9.71 9.47
CA LEU A 84 2.45 10.99 8.78
C LEU A 84 2.33 12.14 9.78
N MET A 85 2.88 13.31 9.42
CA MET A 85 2.77 14.54 10.21
C MET A 85 2.72 15.77 9.32
N ARG A 86 1.85 16.69 9.66
CA ARG A 86 1.82 18.02 9.08
C ARG A 86 1.60 19.05 10.18
N THR A 87 2.46 20.06 10.29
CA THR A 87 2.37 21.16 11.29
C THR A 87 2.17 20.66 12.72
N GLY A 88 2.81 19.55 13.11
CA GLY A 88 2.70 18.96 14.46
C GLY A 88 1.50 18.04 14.69
N VAL A 89 0.56 17.95 13.76
CA VAL A 89 -0.55 16.98 13.80
C VAL A 89 -0.10 15.67 13.17
N MET A 90 -0.19 14.58 13.92
CA MET A 90 0.24 13.24 13.50
C MET A 90 -0.93 12.31 13.21
N LEU A 91 -0.68 11.34 12.32
CA LEU A 91 -1.54 10.18 12.08
C LEU A 91 -0.65 8.96 11.83
N SER A 92 -0.87 7.88 12.58
CA SER A 92 -0.05 6.67 12.55
C SER A 92 -0.78 5.47 11.95
N THR A 93 -0.01 4.42 11.61
CA THR A 93 -0.48 3.10 11.14
C THR A 93 -1.32 3.21 9.85
N VAL A 94 -0.82 4.03 8.91
CA VAL A 94 -1.56 4.34 7.67
C VAL A 94 -1.38 3.28 6.58
N GLU A 95 -0.36 2.42 6.69
CA GLU A 95 0.12 1.51 5.65
C GLU A 95 -0.93 0.51 5.16
N HIS A 96 -1.72 -0.11 6.06
CA HIS A 96 -2.70 -1.13 5.67
C HIS A 96 -3.85 -0.54 4.86
N LEU A 97 -4.37 0.62 5.27
CA LEU A 97 -5.41 1.34 4.51
C LEU A 97 -4.88 1.85 3.17
N LEU A 98 -3.68 2.43 3.15
CA LEU A 98 -3.04 2.87 1.91
C LEU A 98 -2.77 1.70 0.96
N SER A 99 -2.42 0.53 1.51
CA SER A 99 -2.25 -0.71 0.74
C SER A 99 -3.54 -1.15 0.07
N ALA A 100 -4.67 -1.13 0.79
CA ALA A 100 -5.98 -1.44 0.23
C ALA A 100 -6.38 -0.47 -0.89
N LEU A 101 -6.24 0.83 -0.67
CA LEU A 101 -6.56 1.85 -1.68
C LEU A 101 -5.70 1.69 -2.93
N ARG A 102 -4.38 1.52 -2.78
CA ARG A 102 -3.46 1.35 -3.90
C ARG A 102 -3.67 0.02 -4.61
N GLY A 103 -3.84 -1.06 -3.86
CA GLY A 103 -4.02 -2.42 -4.38
C GLY A 103 -5.31 -2.59 -5.18
N LEU A 104 -6.37 -1.86 -4.84
CA LEU A 104 -7.65 -1.82 -5.55
C LEU A 104 -7.70 -0.75 -6.64
N GLY A 105 -6.64 0.02 -6.81
CA GLY A 105 -6.53 1.02 -7.86
C GLY A 105 -7.40 2.26 -7.66
N VAL A 106 -7.69 2.65 -6.42
CA VAL A 106 -8.30 3.95 -6.08
C VAL A 106 -7.22 5.03 -6.20
N ASP A 107 -7.49 6.12 -6.89
CA ASP A 107 -6.53 7.22 -7.04
C ASP A 107 -6.83 8.40 -6.12
N ASN A 108 -8.12 8.70 -5.89
CA ASN A 108 -8.54 9.89 -5.17
C ASN A 108 -9.56 9.57 -4.07
N VAL A 109 -9.25 9.91 -2.81
CA VAL A 109 -10.14 9.66 -1.67
C VAL A 109 -9.85 10.63 -0.54
N TYR A 110 -10.89 11.13 0.12
CA TYR A 110 -10.78 11.74 1.45
C TYR A 110 -10.98 10.68 2.52
N ILE A 111 -10.13 10.71 3.54
CA ILE A 111 -10.10 9.75 4.65
C ILE A 111 -10.31 10.53 5.94
N ASP A 112 -11.53 10.55 6.43
CA ASP A 112 -11.89 11.17 7.69
C ASP A 112 -11.52 10.25 8.85
N VAL A 113 -10.82 10.77 9.84
CA VAL A 113 -10.33 10.03 11.02
C VAL A 113 -10.53 10.91 12.25
N ASP A 114 -11.14 10.39 13.30
CA ASP A 114 -11.40 11.12 14.53
C ASP A 114 -10.33 10.95 15.62
N ASN A 115 -9.21 10.29 15.29
CA ASN A 115 -8.10 10.07 16.22
C ASN A 115 -6.74 10.04 15.51
N LEU A 116 -5.66 9.86 16.29
CA LEU A 116 -4.26 9.93 15.83
C LEU A 116 -3.71 8.64 15.21
N GLU A 117 -4.51 7.57 15.10
CA GLU A 117 -4.08 6.28 14.56
C GLU A 117 -5.19 5.64 13.73
N ILE A 118 -4.85 5.04 12.58
CA ILE A 118 -5.78 4.23 11.79
C ILE A 118 -6.07 2.92 12.54
N PRO A 119 -7.32 2.41 12.56
CA PRO A 119 -7.64 1.18 13.26
C PRO A 119 -6.91 -0.01 12.66
N ILE A 120 -6.42 -0.91 13.52
CA ILE A 120 -5.71 -2.11 13.07
C ILE A 120 -6.66 -3.16 12.46
N LEU A 121 -7.94 -3.13 12.83
CA LEU A 121 -8.98 -4.09 12.45
C LEU A 121 -8.53 -5.53 12.75
N ASP A 122 -8.43 -6.38 11.73
CA ASP A 122 -7.97 -7.77 11.86
C ASP A 122 -6.45 -7.95 11.66
N GLY A 123 -5.72 -6.84 11.50
CA GLY A 123 -4.28 -6.83 11.28
C GLY A 123 -3.84 -7.02 9.82
N SER A 124 -4.79 -7.11 8.89
CA SER A 124 -4.56 -7.18 7.45
C SER A 124 -5.12 -5.94 6.74
N ALA A 125 -5.15 -5.94 5.41
CA ALA A 125 -5.85 -4.95 4.61
C ALA A 125 -7.22 -5.45 4.10
N GLU A 126 -7.64 -6.66 4.46
CA GLU A 126 -8.84 -7.32 3.92
C GLU A 126 -10.11 -6.53 4.23
N VAL A 127 -10.31 -6.12 5.49
CA VAL A 127 -11.51 -5.39 5.91
C VAL A 127 -11.60 -4.04 5.19
N PHE A 128 -10.48 -3.34 4.99
CA PHE A 128 -10.44 -2.11 4.20
C PHE A 128 -10.75 -2.38 2.72
N ALA A 129 -10.22 -3.47 2.16
CA ALA A 129 -10.50 -3.85 0.78
C ALA A 129 -11.98 -4.15 0.57
N GLU A 130 -12.60 -4.94 1.45
CA GLU A 130 -14.04 -5.22 1.42
C GLU A 130 -14.90 -3.94 1.52
N MET A 131 -14.51 -2.99 2.38
CA MET A 131 -15.17 -1.69 2.48
C MET A 131 -15.11 -0.92 1.16
N ILE A 132 -13.94 -0.85 0.53
CA ILE A 132 -13.72 -0.16 -0.74
C ILE A 132 -14.51 -0.83 -1.86
N GLU A 133 -14.50 -2.16 -1.93
CA GLU A 133 -15.26 -2.95 -2.90
C GLU A 133 -16.78 -2.74 -2.71
N LYS A 134 -17.26 -2.71 -1.48
CA LYS A 134 -18.66 -2.40 -1.14
C LYS A 134 -19.05 -0.97 -1.53
N ALA A 135 -18.17 0.01 -1.33
CA ALA A 135 -18.39 1.40 -1.76
C ALA A 135 -18.50 1.51 -3.29
N GLY A 136 -17.88 0.58 -4.01
CA GLY A 136 -17.70 0.62 -5.46
C GLY A 136 -16.62 1.62 -5.89
N ILE A 137 -16.02 1.37 -7.04
CA ILE A 137 -14.99 2.22 -7.64
C ILE A 137 -15.50 2.74 -8.97
N VAL A 138 -15.39 4.06 -9.19
CA VAL A 138 -15.86 4.71 -10.42
C VAL A 138 -14.76 5.49 -11.10
N SER A 139 -14.76 5.51 -12.43
CA SER A 139 -13.83 6.26 -13.25
C SER A 139 -14.13 7.77 -13.20
N GLN A 140 -13.07 8.56 -13.30
CA GLN A 140 -13.08 10.02 -13.34
C GLN A 140 -12.59 10.52 -14.72
N PRO A 141 -12.83 11.80 -15.08
CA PRO A 141 -12.55 12.27 -16.45
C PRO A 141 -11.06 12.38 -16.80
N LEU A 142 -10.15 12.52 -15.82
CA LEU A 142 -8.72 12.70 -16.07
C LEU A 142 -8.00 11.36 -16.26
N ALA A 143 -6.93 11.37 -17.07
CA ALA A 143 -6.04 10.22 -17.23
C ALA A 143 -5.33 9.88 -15.92
N ARG A 144 -5.14 8.58 -15.65
CA ARG A 144 -4.29 8.10 -14.53
C ARG A 144 -2.84 8.36 -14.87
N ARG A 145 -2.11 8.94 -13.94
CA ARG A 145 -0.67 9.13 -14.02
C ARG A 145 0.05 8.04 -13.24
N ALA A 146 1.23 7.67 -13.72
CA ALA A 146 2.12 6.74 -13.04
C ALA A 146 3.56 7.26 -13.05
N LEU A 147 4.33 6.85 -12.05
CA LEU A 147 5.77 7.03 -11.97
C LEU A 147 6.43 5.91 -12.76
N LEU A 148 6.93 6.22 -13.96
CA LEU A 148 7.68 5.29 -14.81
C LEU A 148 9.15 5.31 -14.40
N VAL A 149 9.66 4.18 -13.94
CA VAL A 149 11.07 4.01 -13.55
C VAL A 149 11.93 3.86 -14.80
N ARG A 150 12.94 4.72 -14.95
CA ARG A 150 13.91 4.72 -16.07
C ARG A 150 15.24 4.09 -15.72
N GLU A 151 15.68 4.28 -14.47
CA GLU A 151 16.95 3.77 -13.98
C GLU A 151 16.74 3.12 -12.62
N LYS A 152 17.57 2.12 -12.31
CA LYS A 152 17.56 1.48 -11.00
C LYS A 152 17.96 2.46 -9.90
N VAL A 153 17.14 2.57 -8.88
CA VAL A 153 17.45 3.26 -7.62
C VAL A 153 17.37 2.26 -6.48
N ALA A 154 18.40 2.19 -5.66
CA ALA A 154 18.47 1.29 -4.51
C ALA A 154 18.79 2.05 -3.22
N PHE A 155 18.21 1.59 -2.12
CA PHE A 155 18.52 2.02 -0.75
C PHE A 155 18.95 0.80 0.06
N GLU A 156 20.09 0.91 0.76
CA GLU A 156 20.71 -0.19 1.50
C GLU A 156 21.08 0.27 2.91
N GLN A 157 20.89 -0.62 3.88
CA GLN A 157 21.28 -0.39 5.27
C GLN A 157 21.67 -1.72 5.94
N GLY A 158 22.96 -1.94 6.18
CA GLY A 158 23.47 -3.21 6.68
C GLY A 158 23.18 -4.34 5.67
N ASN A 159 22.49 -5.38 6.13
CA ASN A 159 22.08 -6.53 5.30
C ASN A 159 20.66 -6.40 4.70
N ARG A 160 20.08 -5.21 4.79
CA ARG A 160 18.74 -4.89 4.25
C ARG A 160 18.89 -4.10 2.96
N ARG A 161 18.04 -4.41 2.00
CA ARG A 161 18.07 -3.74 0.71
C ARG A 161 16.65 -3.58 0.15
N ILE A 162 16.41 -2.46 -0.51
CA ILE A 162 15.24 -2.27 -1.36
C ILE A 162 15.65 -1.47 -2.60
N SER A 163 15.14 -1.84 -3.78
CA SER A 163 15.37 -1.10 -5.02
C SER A 163 14.09 -1.02 -5.84
N VAL A 164 14.03 -0.01 -6.70
CA VAL A 164 13.08 0.04 -7.79
C VAL A 164 13.86 0.03 -9.11
N GLU A 165 13.38 -0.74 -10.09
CA GLU A 165 14.03 -1.00 -11.37
C GLU A 165 13.04 -0.74 -12.52
N PRO A 166 13.53 -0.45 -13.74
CA PRO A 166 12.68 -0.32 -14.91
C PRO A 166 11.77 -1.54 -15.11
N GLY A 167 10.54 -1.28 -15.47
CA GLY A 167 9.50 -2.28 -15.77
C GLY A 167 8.26 -1.61 -16.33
N ASP A 168 7.40 -2.39 -16.94
CA ASP A 168 6.17 -1.94 -17.59
C ASP A 168 4.92 -2.17 -16.73
N HIS A 169 5.06 -2.88 -15.59
CA HIS A 169 3.99 -3.16 -14.63
C HIS A 169 4.46 -2.86 -13.21
N TYR A 170 3.51 -2.75 -12.25
CA TYR A 170 3.85 -2.67 -10.84
C TYR A 170 4.11 -4.08 -10.31
N GLN A 171 5.38 -4.48 -10.28
CA GLN A 171 5.84 -5.77 -9.77
C GLN A 171 6.58 -5.60 -8.44
N ILE A 172 6.42 -6.58 -7.56
CA ILE A 172 7.13 -6.62 -6.27
C ILE A 172 7.69 -8.02 -6.07
N ASP A 173 9.02 -8.11 -5.92
CA ASP A 173 9.72 -9.29 -5.42
C ASP A 173 10.16 -9.00 -3.98
N CYS A 174 9.71 -9.81 -3.03
CA CYS A 174 10.05 -9.66 -1.63
C CYS A 174 10.67 -10.93 -1.07
N LEU A 175 11.79 -10.77 -0.38
CA LEU A 175 12.45 -11.82 0.41
C LEU A 175 12.54 -11.35 1.86
N ILE A 176 12.07 -12.20 2.78
CA ILE A 176 12.27 -12.05 4.22
C ILE A 176 13.11 -13.19 4.76
N ASP A 177 13.82 -12.93 5.85
CA ASP A 177 14.69 -13.89 6.51
C ASP A 177 14.67 -13.62 8.02
N PHE A 178 13.96 -14.44 8.73
CA PHE A 178 13.83 -14.36 10.19
C PHE A 178 14.35 -15.64 10.84
N PRO A 179 15.14 -15.56 11.91
CA PRO A 179 15.65 -16.73 12.62
C PRO A 179 14.54 -17.36 13.50
N HIS A 180 13.42 -17.74 12.85
CA HIS A 180 12.24 -18.31 13.51
C HIS A 180 11.75 -19.53 12.73
N PRO A 181 11.47 -20.70 13.41
CA PRO A 181 11.15 -21.96 12.73
C PRO A 181 9.89 -21.89 11.85
N MET A 182 8.92 -21.03 12.17
CA MET A 182 7.71 -20.85 11.36
C MET A 182 7.89 -19.86 10.21
N ILE A 183 8.95 -19.05 10.20
CA ILE A 183 9.18 -18.07 9.13
C ILE A 183 10.33 -18.53 8.24
N GLY A 184 11.56 -18.58 8.79
CA GLY A 184 12.78 -18.85 8.04
C GLY A 184 12.99 -17.85 6.91
N VAL A 185 13.43 -18.36 5.76
CA VAL A 185 13.52 -17.61 4.51
C VAL A 185 12.23 -17.82 3.71
N GLN A 186 11.52 -16.74 3.42
CA GLN A 186 10.35 -16.75 2.54
C GLN A 186 10.56 -15.76 1.41
N GLN A 187 10.08 -16.12 0.22
CA GLN A 187 10.10 -15.26 -0.96
C GLN A 187 8.75 -15.32 -1.65
N PHE A 188 8.25 -14.17 -2.08
CA PHE A 188 7.05 -14.06 -2.89
C PHE A 188 7.19 -12.96 -3.93
N SER A 189 6.66 -13.21 -5.13
CA SER A 189 6.65 -12.27 -6.24
C SER A 189 5.21 -12.05 -6.68
N ILE A 190 4.85 -10.79 -6.90
CA ILE A 190 3.51 -10.42 -7.36
C ILE A 190 3.58 -9.37 -8.47
N ASP A 191 2.67 -9.48 -9.41
CA ASP A 191 2.28 -8.43 -10.34
C ASP A 191 0.90 -7.89 -9.88
N LEU A 192 0.82 -6.60 -9.57
CA LEU A 192 -0.39 -5.97 -9.01
C LEU A 192 -1.47 -5.70 -10.06
N ASN A 193 -1.63 -6.60 -11.01
CA ASN A 193 -2.66 -6.54 -12.05
C ASN A 193 -3.86 -7.45 -11.70
N ASN A 194 -5.00 -7.20 -12.35
CA ASN A 194 -6.16 -8.11 -12.42
C ASN A 194 -6.66 -8.64 -11.06
N GLY A 195 -6.73 -7.80 -10.02
CA GLY A 195 -7.23 -8.17 -8.71
C GLY A 195 -6.29 -9.10 -7.93
N ALA A 196 -5.01 -9.15 -8.27
CA ALA A 196 -4.02 -9.94 -7.55
C ALA A 196 -3.89 -9.51 -6.08
N PHE A 197 -4.06 -8.22 -5.79
CA PHE A 197 -4.02 -7.70 -4.42
C PHE A 197 -5.06 -8.36 -3.52
N SER A 198 -6.34 -8.37 -3.91
CA SER A 198 -7.42 -8.97 -3.09
C SER A 198 -7.21 -10.47 -2.88
N ARG A 199 -6.76 -11.19 -3.92
CA ARG A 199 -6.57 -12.65 -3.83
C ARG A 199 -5.34 -13.09 -3.06
N GLU A 200 -4.23 -12.35 -3.18
CA GLU A 200 -2.92 -12.83 -2.76
C GLU A 200 -2.33 -12.06 -1.57
N ILE A 201 -2.78 -10.82 -1.32
CA ILE A 201 -2.12 -9.92 -0.36
C ILE A 201 -3.06 -9.43 0.73
N ALA A 202 -4.27 -8.98 0.37
CA ALA A 202 -5.14 -8.23 1.27
C ALA A 202 -5.35 -8.90 2.63
N ALA A 203 -5.50 -10.23 2.66
CA ALA A 203 -5.78 -11.01 3.86
C ALA A 203 -4.54 -11.35 4.71
N ALA A 204 -3.33 -10.99 4.30
CA ALA A 204 -2.11 -11.27 5.05
C ALA A 204 -2.00 -10.39 6.30
N ARG A 205 -1.97 -11.01 7.49
CA ARG A 205 -1.96 -10.32 8.79
C ARG A 205 -0.55 -9.91 9.21
N THR A 206 -0.49 -8.81 9.96
CA THR A 206 0.72 -8.40 10.69
C THR A 206 1.12 -9.41 11.75
N PHE A 207 2.38 -9.39 12.14
CA PHE A 207 2.92 -10.34 13.11
C PHE A 207 3.94 -9.68 14.06
N GLY A 208 4.12 -10.30 15.21
CA GLY A 208 5.10 -9.89 16.20
C GLY A 208 5.56 -11.06 17.06
N PHE A 209 6.59 -10.82 17.86
CA PHE A 209 7.25 -11.85 18.69
C PHE A 209 6.96 -11.63 20.17
N THR A 210 6.71 -12.71 20.90
CA THR A 210 6.39 -12.65 22.35
C THR A 210 7.49 -12.02 23.18
N ASP A 211 8.74 -12.20 22.82
CA ASP A 211 9.91 -11.64 23.51
C ASP A 211 10.05 -10.11 23.32
N GLU A 212 9.44 -9.55 22.27
CA GLU A 212 9.39 -8.10 22.05
C GLU A 212 8.21 -7.41 22.75
N ILE A 213 7.13 -8.16 23.08
CA ILE A 213 5.86 -7.60 23.57
C ILE A 213 6.06 -6.75 24.85
N GLU A 214 6.85 -7.21 25.81
CA GLU A 214 7.07 -6.45 27.05
C GLU A 214 7.82 -5.15 26.81
N ALA A 215 8.80 -5.16 25.91
CA ALA A 215 9.56 -3.96 25.54
C ALA A 215 8.66 -2.96 24.79
N LEU A 216 7.84 -3.44 23.87
CA LEU A 216 6.88 -2.62 23.11
C LEU A 216 5.83 -2.00 24.05
N ARG A 217 5.27 -2.78 25.00
CA ARG A 217 4.32 -2.27 25.97
C ARG A 217 4.93 -1.22 26.91
N ARG A 218 6.18 -1.41 27.35
CA ARG A 218 6.91 -0.39 28.12
C ARG A 218 7.15 0.89 27.35
N ALA A 219 7.28 0.80 26.02
CA ALA A 219 7.36 1.93 25.12
C ALA A 219 5.98 2.54 24.76
N ASN A 220 4.89 2.11 25.45
CA ASN A 220 3.50 2.49 25.17
C ASN A 220 3.02 2.12 23.74
N LEU A 221 3.61 1.08 23.14
CA LEU A 221 3.19 0.52 21.86
C LEU A 221 2.35 -0.74 22.06
N ILE A 222 1.69 -1.18 21.00
CA ILE A 222 0.86 -2.41 20.90
C ILE A 222 -0.18 -2.58 22.04
N ARG A 223 -0.70 -1.48 22.58
CA ARG A 223 -1.69 -1.51 23.67
C ARG A 223 -3.01 -2.13 23.24
N GLY A 224 -3.39 -1.98 21.95
CA GLY A 224 -4.56 -2.59 21.31
C GLY A 224 -4.26 -3.92 20.62
N GLY A 225 -3.02 -4.42 20.69
CA GLY A 225 -2.63 -5.69 20.08
C GLY A 225 -3.28 -6.90 20.76
N SER A 226 -3.83 -7.81 19.96
CA SER A 226 -4.48 -9.04 20.40
C SER A 226 -4.22 -10.17 19.39
N LEU A 227 -4.64 -11.40 19.73
CA LEU A 227 -4.57 -12.54 18.80
C LEU A 227 -5.60 -12.44 17.64
N ASP A 228 -6.54 -11.49 17.72
CA ASP A 228 -7.52 -11.26 16.66
C ASP A 228 -6.97 -10.32 15.57
N ASN A 229 -5.93 -9.52 15.89
CA ASN A 229 -5.39 -8.50 14.98
C ASN A 229 -3.88 -8.62 14.71
N ALA A 230 -3.23 -9.70 15.16
CA ALA A 230 -1.84 -9.99 14.84
C ALA A 230 -1.54 -11.49 14.99
N ILE A 231 -0.59 -11.98 14.19
CA ILE A 231 0.01 -13.28 14.42
C ILE A 231 1.10 -13.10 15.49
N VAL A 232 0.94 -13.77 16.63
CA VAL A 232 1.90 -13.68 17.75
C VAL A 232 2.75 -14.94 17.80
N LEU A 233 4.05 -14.77 17.57
CA LEU A 233 5.03 -15.85 17.52
C LEU A 233 5.71 -16.04 18.88
N THR A 234 5.75 -17.32 19.33
CA THR A 234 6.59 -17.76 20.44
C THR A 234 7.92 -18.28 19.88
N PRO A 235 8.97 -18.50 20.67
CA PRO A 235 10.25 -18.98 20.14
C PRO A 235 10.15 -20.22 19.22
N ASP A 236 9.16 -21.09 19.46
CA ASP A 236 9.02 -22.37 18.76
C ASP A 236 7.73 -22.52 17.94
N GLY A 237 6.83 -21.52 17.98
CA GLY A 237 5.52 -21.65 17.35
C GLY A 237 4.74 -20.33 17.26
N MET A 238 3.41 -20.41 17.35
CA MET A 238 2.51 -19.24 17.42
C MET A 238 1.37 -19.45 18.40
N LEU A 239 0.84 -18.36 18.96
CA LEU A 239 -0.27 -18.38 19.91
C LEU A 239 -1.64 -18.48 19.23
N ASN A 240 -1.76 -18.04 17.97
CA ASN A 240 -3.04 -18.01 17.24
C ASN A 240 -3.52 -19.42 16.92
N LYS A 241 -4.67 -19.80 17.47
CA LYS A 241 -5.27 -21.14 17.26
C LYS A 241 -5.88 -21.30 15.86
N THR A 242 -6.19 -20.22 15.18
CA THR A 242 -6.81 -20.21 13.83
C THR A 242 -5.84 -20.59 12.72
N GLY A 243 -4.54 -20.67 13.00
CA GLY A 243 -3.52 -20.94 11.99
C GLY A 243 -3.21 -19.72 11.10
N LEU A 244 -2.43 -19.97 10.06
CA LEU A 244 -2.09 -19.00 9.03
C LEU A 244 -3.16 -18.99 7.94
N ARG A 245 -3.44 -17.82 7.34
CA ARG A 245 -4.32 -17.67 6.17
C ARG A 245 -3.63 -18.10 4.88
N PHE A 246 -2.31 -17.88 4.79
CA PHE A 246 -1.45 -18.34 3.70
C PHE A 246 -0.25 -19.07 4.29
N ARG A 247 0.26 -20.09 3.60
CA ARG A 247 1.46 -20.81 4.03
C ARG A 247 2.67 -19.88 4.20
N ASP A 248 2.72 -18.81 3.42
CA ASP A 248 3.74 -17.79 3.34
C ASP A 248 3.19 -16.40 3.75
N GLU A 249 2.28 -16.36 4.74
CA GLU A 249 1.55 -15.15 5.16
C GLU A 249 2.51 -14.01 5.57
N PHE A 250 3.65 -14.34 6.18
CA PHE A 250 4.61 -13.34 6.65
C PHE A 250 5.23 -12.52 5.52
N VAL A 251 5.66 -13.14 4.42
CA VAL A 251 6.21 -12.39 3.28
C VAL A 251 5.12 -11.65 2.52
N ARG A 252 3.91 -12.18 2.45
CA ARG A 252 2.76 -11.49 1.84
C ARG A 252 2.40 -10.23 2.62
N HIS A 253 2.42 -10.28 3.96
CA HIS A 253 2.23 -9.09 4.78
C HIS A 253 3.34 -8.05 4.54
N LYS A 254 4.60 -8.46 4.38
CA LYS A 254 5.67 -7.52 4.02
C LYS A 254 5.46 -6.86 2.66
N ILE A 255 4.85 -7.55 1.71
CA ILE A 255 4.43 -6.95 0.43
C ILE A 255 3.26 -5.97 0.64
N LEU A 256 2.30 -6.29 1.51
CA LEU A 256 1.24 -5.36 1.91
C LEU A 256 1.82 -4.04 2.43
N ASP A 257 2.80 -4.11 3.35
CA ASP A 257 3.51 -2.95 3.88
C ASP A 257 4.20 -2.14 2.77
N ILE A 258 4.88 -2.82 1.82
CA ILE A 258 5.54 -2.15 0.68
C ILE A 258 4.52 -1.39 -0.18
N ILE A 259 3.39 -2.02 -0.50
CA ILE A 259 2.34 -1.38 -1.33
C ILE A 259 1.81 -0.13 -0.63
N GLY A 260 1.51 -0.22 0.67
CA GLY A 260 0.99 0.88 1.47
C GLY A 260 1.97 2.04 1.62
N ASP A 261 3.22 1.74 1.95
CA ASP A 261 4.25 2.76 2.11
C ASP A 261 4.57 3.46 0.77
N LEU A 262 4.75 2.68 -0.31
CA LEU A 262 5.04 3.26 -1.63
C LEU A 262 3.84 3.98 -2.25
N ALA A 263 2.63 3.79 -1.74
CA ALA A 263 1.47 4.61 -2.12
C ALA A 263 1.67 6.11 -1.80
N LEU A 264 2.55 6.43 -0.84
CA LEU A 264 2.96 7.79 -0.49
C LEU A 264 3.71 8.53 -1.61
N LEU A 265 4.12 7.85 -2.68
CA LEU A 265 4.59 8.49 -3.92
C LEU A 265 3.45 9.22 -4.66
N GLY A 266 2.19 9.06 -4.24
CA GLY A 266 1.02 9.76 -4.77
C GLY A 266 0.45 9.19 -6.08
N MET A 267 1.13 8.22 -6.69
CA MET A 267 0.70 7.56 -7.94
C MET A 267 1.24 6.13 -8.01
N PRO A 268 0.67 5.25 -8.87
CA PRO A 268 1.22 3.92 -9.08
C PRO A 268 2.61 3.97 -9.72
N ILE A 269 3.39 2.91 -9.51
CA ILE A 269 4.72 2.73 -10.09
C ILE A 269 4.58 1.86 -11.35
N LEU A 270 5.21 2.26 -12.45
CA LEU A 270 5.55 1.37 -13.56
C LEU A 270 7.02 1.01 -13.42
N GLY A 271 7.26 -0.19 -12.88
CA GLY A 271 8.58 -0.65 -12.50
C GLY A 271 8.50 -1.84 -11.55
N LYS A 272 9.65 -2.44 -11.29
CA LYS A 272 9.82 -3.59 -10.41
C LYS A 272 10.46 -3.16 -9.08
N VAL A 273 9.80 -3.42 -7.97
CA VAL A 273 10.37 -3.28 -6.63
C VAL A 273 11.00 -4.60 -6.21
N VAL A 274 12.25 -4.56 -5.77
CA VAL A 274 12.96 -5.73 -5.22
C VAL A 274 13.34 -5.41 -3.79
N ALA A 275 12.84 -6.20 -2.84
CA ALA A 275 12.97 -5.95 -1.40
C ALA A 275 13.56 -7.19 -0.70
N GLU A 276 14.65 -6.99 0.03
CA GLU A 276 15.31 -8.02 0.81
C GLU A 276 15.41 -7.56 2.27
N ARG A 277 14.72 -8.26 3.18
CA ARG A 277 14.68 -7.94 4.61
C ARG A 277 14.33 -6.48 4.91
N SER A 278 13.48 -5.89 4.05
CA SER A 278 13.08 -4.48 4.15
C SER A 278 12.00 -4.25 5.21
N GLY A 279 11.74 -2.99 5.51
CA GLY A 279 10.67 -2.51 6.39
C GLY A 279 10.48 -1.00 6.19
N HIS A 280 9.56 -0.38 6.91
CA HIS A 280 9.10 1.01 6.69
C HIS A 280 10.23 2.04 6.56
N ILE A 281 11.29 1.95 7.38
CA ILE A 281 12.48 2.83 7.28
C ILE A 281 13.15 2.70 5.90
N MET A 282 13.24 1.48 5.38
CA MET A 282 13.85 1.22 4.08
C MET A 282 12.97 1.74 2.95
N HIS A 283 11.65 1.57 3.07
CA HIS A 283 10.67 2.08 2.11
C HIS A 283 10.73 3.61 2.02
N ALA A 284 10.73 4.29 3.17
CA ALA A 284 10.88 5.74 3.24
C ALA A 284 12.23 6.22 2.68
N GLY A 285 13.31 5.48 2.96
CA GLY A 285 14.65 5.74 2.42
C GLY A 285 14.70 5.63 0.90
N LEU A 286 14.08 4.57 0.34
CA LEU A 286 13.97 4.40 -1.12
C LEU A 286 13.17 5.54 -1.76
N MET A 287 11.98 5.86 -1.23
CA MET A 287 11.14 6.94 -1.75
C MET A 287 11.87 8.27 -1.76
N SER A 288 12.52 8.63 -0.64
CA SER A 288 13.30 9.86 -0.53
C SER A 288 14.46 9.91 -1.52
N LYS A 289 15.15 8.78 -1.74
CA LYS A 289 16.24 8.67 -2.71
C LYS A 289 15.74 8.77 -4.15
N LEU A 290 14.66 8.03 -4.47
CA LEU A 290 14.04 8.03 -5.80
C LEU A 290 13.64 9.44 -6.23
N LEU A 291 12.94 10.18 -5.37
CA LEU A 291 12.49 11.55 -5.69
C LEU A 291 13.64 12.53 -5.90
N ARG A 292 14.81 12.30 -5.29
CA ARG A 292 16.02 13.12 -5.49
C ARG A 292 16.74 12.81 -6.80
N VAL A 293 16.70 11.56 -7.29
CA VAL A 293 17.35 11.16 -8.55
C VAL A 293 16.38 11.39 -9.70
N ARG A 294 16.24 12.66 -10.10
CA ARG A 294 15.20 13.08 -11.05
C ARG A 294 15.32 12.44 -12.44
N SER A 295 16.52 12.01 -12.85
CA SER A 295 16.76 11.28 -14.10
C SER A 295 16.22 9.84 -14.07
N ALA A 296 15.98 9.28 -12.87
CA ALA A 296 15.61 7.88 -12.72
C ALA A 296 14.13 7.59 -12.97
N TRP A 297 13.30 8.60 -13.17
CA TRP A 297 11.85 8.43 -13.34
C TRP A 297 11.20 9.57 -14.12
N ASP A 298 10.07 9.24 -14.76
CA ASP A 298 9.16 10.19 -15.42
C ASP A 298 7.75 10.02 -14.87
N ILE A 299 6.91 11.05 -15.04
CA ILE A 299 5.47 10.91 -14.87
C ILE A 299 4.86 10.73 -16.27
N VAL A 300 4.09 9.67 -16.41
CA VAL A 300 3.43 9.31 -17.68
C VAL A 300 1.95 9.07 -17.47
N ASP A 301 1.14 9.36 -18.49
CA ASP A 301 -0.24 8.90 -18.55
C ASP A 301 -0.24 7.39 -18.87
N VAL A 302 -1.08 6.60 -18.18
CA VAL A 302 -1.09 5.14 -18.31
C VAL A 302 -1.97 4.70 -19.47
N PRO A 303 -1.40 4.05 -20.51
CA PRO A 303 -2.19 3.49 -21.61
C PRO A 303 -3.02 2.27 -21.18
N GLU A 304 -4.19 2.06 -21.78
CA GLU A 304 -5.03 0.86 -21.54
C GLU A 304 -4.33 -0.45 -21.90
N THR A 305 -3.36 -0.42 -22.82
CA THR A 305 -2.56 -1.59 -23.19
C THR A 305 -1.74 -2.17 -22.04
N HIS A 306 -1.53 -1.43 -20.95
CA HIS A 306 -0.85 -1.91 -19.73
C HIS A 306 -1.77 -2.71 -18.80
N VAL A 307 -3.09 -2.72 -19.07
CA VAL A 307 -4.03 -3.62 -18.37
C VAL A 307 -4.30 -4.79 -19.30
N GLN A 308 -3.58 -5.91 -19.08
CA GLN A 308 -3.94 -7.14 -19.80
C GLN A 308 -5.32 -7.60 -19.34
N SER A 309 -6.31 -7.45 -20.22
CA SER A 309 -7.59 -8.15 -20.06
C SER A 309 -7.32 -9.65 -19.93
N PRO A 310 -7.99 -10.38 -19.03
CA PRO A 310 -7.90 -11.84 -19.03
C PRO A 310 -8.35 -12.30 -20.41
N ARG A 311 -7.45 -12.92 -21.19
CA ARG A 311 -7.84 -13.59 -22.43
C ARG A 311 -8.87 -14.64 -22.05
N SER A 312 -10.11 -14.42 -22.41
CA SER A 312 -11.18 -15.42 -22.39
C SER A 312 -10.80 -16.51 -23.40
N ASN A 313 -10.11 -17.56 -22.93
CA ASN A 313 -10.00 -18.82 -23.65
C ASN A 313 -11.34 -19.55 -23.55
N VAL A 314 -12.35 -19.04 -24.25
CA VAL A 314 -13.50 -19.83 -24.64
C VAL A 314 -13.12 -20.51 -25.94
N GLN A 315 -12.42 -21.63 -25.87
CA GLN A 315 -12.44 -22.58 -26.97
C GLN A 315 -13.83 -23.23 -27.00
N SER A 316 -14.64 -22.78 -27.96
CA SER A 316 -15.85 -23.46 -28.38
C SER A 316 -15.49 -24.87 -28.90
N LEU A 317 -15.76 -25.90 -28.11
CA LEU A 317 -15.91 -27.23 -28.58
C LEU A 317 -17.27 -27.29 -29.31
N VAL A 318 -17.25 -26.98 -30.62
CA VAL A 318 -18.33 -27.38 -31.52
C VAL A 318 -18.04 -28.81 -31.93
N SER A 319 -18.98 -29.66 -31.57
CA SER A 319 -19.19 -31.06 -31.96
C SER A 319 -18.95 -31.30 -33.46
N ALA A 320 -18.30 -32.43 -33.76
CA ALA A 320 -18.49 -33.14 -34.99
C ALA A 320 -19.03 -34.53 -34.65
N THR A 321 -20.24 -34.76 -35.08
CA THR A 321 -20.96 -36.03 -35.36
C THR A 321 -20.18 -37.32 -35.18
#